data_fa461d606b6232cd98ab0e4fc478686d
#
_entry.id   fa461d606b6232cd98ab0e4fc478686d
#
_cell.length_a   1.000
_cell.length_b   1.000
_cell.length_c   1.000
_cell.angle_alpha   90.00
_cell.angle_beta   90.00
_cell.angle_gamma   90.00
#
_symmetry.space_group_name_H-M   'P 1'
#
loop_
_entity.id
_entity.type
_entity.pdbx_description
1 polymer ?
#
loop_
_entity_poly.entity_id
_entity_poly.type
_entity_poly.pdbx_seq_one_letter_code
_entity_poly.pdbx_strand_id
1 'polypeptide(L)'
;MLKGFAPIISKTPKALIVGSMPSVVSLSKQEYYGYAQNRFWKILAAYYQADIQSYEAKCTIIRQHHLALWDVIAYCEREGSLDSAIRKVIPNDLHAFCDRYKIQVILCNGSKAAQLLHKHFPDLPLKVIKLPSTSNANRTIKETQLYEAWFDALKQIEQ
;
A
#
# COMPACT_ATOMS: atom_id res chain seq x y z
N MET A 1 2.82 -20.90 -5.91
CA MET A 1 2.32 -19.70 -5.23
C MET A 1 2.97 -18.44 -5.79
N LEU A 2 2.20 -17.37 -5.84
CA LEU A 2 2.74 -16.05 -6.18
C LEU A 2 3.49 -15.48 -4.98
N LYS A 3 4.57 -14.77 -5.25
CA LYS A 3 5.39 -14.12 -4.22
C LYS A 3 5.29 -12.60 -4.36
N GLY A 4 5.02 -11.91 -3.27
CA GLY A 4 5.00 -10.45 -3.22
C GLY A 4 6.40 -9.84 -3.19
N PHE A 5 6.45 -8.52 -3.01
CA PHE A 5 7.69 -7.75 -3.07
C PHE A 5 8.29 -7.50 -1.68
N ALA A 6 9.57 -7.17 -1.67
CA ALA A 6 10.23 -6.59 -0.51
C ALA A 6 9.66 -5.19 -0.24
N PRO A 7 9.69 -4.71 1.00
CA PRO A 7 9.19 -3.36 1.29
C PRO A 7 10.13 -2.27 0.78
N ILE A 8 9.53 -1.09 0.53
CA ILE A 8 10.30 0.15 0.31
C ILE A 8 10.21 0.93 1.61
N ILE A 9 11.34 1.36 2.15
CA ILE A 9 11.39 1.92 3.50
C ILE A 9 12.21 3.22 3.50
N SER A 10 11.67 4.29 4.10
CA SER A 10 12.44 5.50 4.37
C SER A 10 13.41 5.25 5.55
N LYS A 11 14.34 6.17 5.78
CA LYS A 11 15.26 6.07 6.91
C LYS A 11 14.54 6.20 8.26
N THR A 12 13.46 6.97 8.31
CA THR A 12 12.70 7.22 9.52
C THR A 12 11.20 7.11 9.24
N PRO A 13 10.70 5.88 8.96
CA PRO A 13 9.30 5.71 8.59
C PRO A 13 8.39 5.95 9.80
N LYS A 14 7.31 6.67 9.58
CA LYS A 14 6.23 6.87 10.56
C LYS A 14 4.99 6.10 10.20
N ALA A 15 4.71 5.96 8.92
CA ALA A 15 3.53 5.30 8.41
C ALA A 15 3.90 4.18 7.46
N LEU A 16 3.19 3.05 7.60
CA LEU A 16 3.28 1.94 6.66
C LEU A 16 2.01 1.92 5.81
N ILE A 17 2.19 2.02 4.50
CA ILE A 17 1.11 1.83 3.54
C ILE A 17 1.11 0.37 3.12
N VAL A 18 -0.02 -0.31 3.24
CA VAL A 18 -0.13 -1.72 2.83
C VAL A 18 -1.22 -1.91 1.80
N GLY A 19 -0.88 -2.65 0.75
CA GLY A 19 -1.86 -3.25 -0.15
C GLY A 19 -2.10 -4.71 0.21
N SER A 20 -2.87 -5.42 -0.61
CA SER A 20 -3.09 -6.86 -0.44
C SER A 20 -1.97 -7.67 -1.08
N MET A 21 -1.88 -7.63 -2.40
CA MET A 21 -0.92 -8.37 -3.24
C MET A 21 -0.70 -7.62 -4.54
N PRO A 22 0.52 -7.59 -5.10
CA PRO A 22 0.73 -6.95 -6.40
C PRO A 22 -0.13 -7.57 -7.49
N SER A 23 -0.60 -6.74 -8.43
CA SER A 23 -1.34 -7.22 -9.61
C SER A 23 -0.46 -8.05 -10.54
N VAL A 24 -1.07 -8.71 -11.53
CA VAL A 24 -0.34 -9.45 -12.56
C VAL A 24 0.68 -8.53 -13.26
N VAL A 25 0.27 -7.32 -13.63
CA VAL A 25 1.16 -6.35 -14.30
C VAL A 25 2.30 -5.93 -13.38
N SER A 26 2.00 -5.67 -12.09
CA SER A 26 3.03 -5.30 -11.11
C SER A 26 4.05 -6.43 -10.92
N LEU A 27 3.59 -7.67 -10.81
CA LEU A 27 4.48 -8.83 -10.68
C LEU A 27 5.38 -8.96 -11.92
N SER A 28 4.81 -8.78 -13.11
CA SER A 28 5.57 -8.83 -14.36
C SER A 28 6.65 -7.75 -14.43
N LYS A 29 6.32 -6.54 -14.02
CA LYS A 29 7.26 -5.40 -14.04
C LYS A 29 8.19 -5.36 -12.83
N GLN A 30 7.88 -6.11 -11.77
CA GLN A 30 8.55 -6.00 -10.47
C GLN A 30 8.45 -4.59 -9.89
N GLU A 31 7.26 -3.99 -9.97
CA GLU A 31 6.99 -2.63 -9.53
C GLU A 31 5.69 -2.55 -8.74
N TYR A 32 5.72 -1.91 -7.57
CA TYR A 32 4.49 -1.61 -6.84
C TYR A 32 3.59 -0.72 -7.68
N TYR A 33 2.31 -1.09 -7.77
CA TYR A 33 1.30 -0.32 -8.50
C TYR A 33 1.75 -0.01 -9.94
N GLY A 34 2.26 -1.03 -10.62
CA GLY A 34 2.82 -0.91 -11.97
C GLY A 34 1.77 -0.81 -13.07
N TYR A 35 0.48 -1.08 -12.77
CA TYR A 35 -0.59 -0.91 -13.75
C TYR A 35 -0.81 0.58 -14.00
N ALA A 36 -0.75 1.00 -15.27
CA ALA A 36 -0.74 2.42 -15.63
C ALA A 36 -1.98 3.19 -15.16
N GLN A 37 -3.11 2.53 -15.01
CA GLN A 37 -4.36 3.16 -14.56
C GLN A 37 -4.54 3.14 -13.05
N ASN A 38 -3.65 2.52 -12.28
CA ASN A 38 -3.69 2.62 -10.83
C ASN A 38 -3.29 4.03 -10.41
N ARG A 39 -4.04 4.61 -9.50
CA ARG A 39 -3.85 6.02 -9.11
C ARG A 39 -2.88 6.24 -7.96
N PHE A 40 -2.30 5.16 -7.41
CA PHE A 40 -1.47 5.26 -6.20
C PHE A 40 -0.34 6.29 -6.34
N TRP A 41 0.54 6.09 -7.33
CA TRP A 41 1.67 6.99 -7.53
C TRP A 41 1.24 8.39 -7.94
N LYS A 42 0.15 8.52 -8.69
CA LYS A 42 -0.41 9.81 -9.10
C LYS A 42 -0.89 10.61 -7.90
N ILE A 43 -1.50 9.96 -6.91
CA ILE A 43 -1.94 10.59 -5.67
C ILE A 43 -0.75 11.10 -4.86
N LEU A 44 0.26 10.26 -4.66
CA LEU A 44 1.45 10.65 -3.91
C LEU A 44 2.20 11.79 -4.62
N ALA A 45 2.32 11.70 -5.94
CA ALA A 45 2.96 12.76 -6.73
C ALA A 45 2.22 14.08 -6.61
N ALA A 46 0.89 14.06 -6.64
CA ALA A 46 0.09 15.26 -6.48
C ALA A 46 0.25 15.86 -5.09
N TYR A 47 0.23 15.03 -4.06
CA TYR A 47 0.35 15.51 -2.68
C TYR A 47 1.72 16.12 -2.39
N TYR A 48 2.79 15.41 -2.78
CA TYR A 48 4.16 15.84 -2.49
C TYR A 48 4.76 16.71 -3.59
N GLN A 49 4.03 16.96 -4.68
CA GLN A 49 4.53 17.71 -5.85
C GLN A 49 5.84 17.13 -6.36
N ALA A 50 5.82 15.82 -6.60
CA ALA A 50 6.99 15.03 -6.94
C ALA A 50 6.92 14.48 -8.36
N ASP A 51 8.10 14.16 -8.92
CA ASP A 51 8.24 13.52 -10.23
C ASP A 51 7.97 12.01 -10.13
N ILE A 52 7.25 11.47 -11.10
CA ILE A 52 6.99 10.03 -11.23
C ILE A 52 7.29 9.51 -12.65
N GLN A 53 8.26 10.11 -13.35
CA GLN A 53 8.60 9.70 -14.71
C GLN A 53 9.33 8.36 -14.78
N SER A 54 9.89 7.90 -13.68
CA SER A 54 10.52 6.58 -13.58
C SER A 54 10.05 5.87 -12.31
N TYR A 55 10.23 4.55 -12.26
CA TYR A 55 9.92 3.80 -11.04
C TYR A 55 10.83 4.22 -9.89
N GLU A 56 12.10 4.50 -10.18
CA GLU A 56 13.02 4.99 -9.15
C GLU A 56 12.54 6.31 -8.55
N ALA A 57 12.04 7.24 -9.38
CA ALA A 57 11.45 8.49 -8.90
C ALA A 57 10.24 8.23 -8.00
N LYS A 58 9.40 7.26 -8.36
CA LYS A 58 8.25 6.85 -7.54
C LYS A 58 8.72 6.34 -6.17
N CYS A 59 9.68 5.44 -6.14
CA CYS A 59 10.22 4.88 -4.89
C CYS A 59 10.88 5.94 -4.02
N THR A 60 11.47 6.95 -4.63
CA THR A 60 12.07 8.09 -3.92
C THR A 60 11.04 8.85 -3.09
N ILE A 61 9.80 8.95 -3.55
CA ILE A 61 8.72 9.57 -2.76
C ILE A 61 8.57 8.87 -1.41
N ILE A 62 8.52 7.55 -1.43
CA ILE A 62 8.42 6.76 -0.19
C ILE A 62 9.62 7.03 0.72
N ARG A 63 10.83 6.98 0.15
CA ARG A 63 12.06 7.11 0.93
C ARG A 63 12.26 8.48 1.55
N GLN A 64 11.73 9.53 0.94
CA GLN A 64 11.94 10.91 1.39
C GLN A 64 10.86 11.44 2.34
N HIS A 65 9.74 10.75 2.50
CA HIS A 65 8.56 11.31 3.19
C HIS A 65 8.09 10.51 4.41
N HIS A 66 9.00 9.86 5.12
CA HIS A 66 8.72 9.10 6.34
C HIS A 66 7.68 7.99 6.14
N LEU A 67 7.67 7.40 4.94
CA LEU A 67 6.76 6.33 4.57
C LEU A 67 7.48 5.00 4.48
N ALA A 68 6.72 3.93 4.58
CA ALA A 68 7.11 2.60 4.14
C ALA A 68 5.96 2.05 3.29
N LEU A 69 6.29 1.19 2.33
CA LEU A 69 5.31 0.59 1.43
C LEU A 69 5.55 -0.92 1.39
N TRP A 70 4.50 -1.67 1.63
CA TRP A 70 4.54 -3.13 1.59
C TRP A 70 3.15 -3.66 1.26
N ASP A 71 2.99 -4.98 1.31
CA ASP A 71 1.70 -5.66 1.21
C ASP A 71 1.50 -6.55 2.42
N VAL A 72 0.24 -6.83 2.77
CA VAL A 72 -0.07 -7.77 3.84
C VAL A 72 0.36 -9.18 3.44
N ILE A 73 0.22 -9.53 2.17
CA ILE A 73 0.48 -10.88 1.66
C ILE A 73 1.94 -11.04 1.23
N ALA A 74 2.62 -12.05 1.78
CA ALA A 74 3.93 -12.48 1.28
C ALA A 74 3.78 -13.46 0.12
N TYR A 75 2.87 -14.44 0.26
CA TYR A 75 2.60 -15.48 -0.73
C TYR A 75 1.12 -15.76 -0.80
N CYS A 76 0.62 -16.05 -1.98
CA CYS A 76 -0.76 -16.53 -2.15
C CYS A 76 -0.94 -17.25 -3.47
N GLU A 77 -2.11 -17.88 -3.63
CA GLU A 77 -2.60 -18.35 -4.92
C GLU A 77 -3.66 -17.38 -5.42
N ARG A 78 -3.61 -17.02 -6.69
CA ARG A 78 -4.58 -16.13 -7.32
C ARG A 78 -4.50 -16.25 -8.84
N GLU A 79 -5.64 -16.45 -9.49
CA GLU A 79 -5.75 -16.29 -10.93
C GLU A 79 -6.13 -14.84 -11.24
N GLY A 80 -5.39 -14.19 -12.13
CA GLY A 80 -5.61 -12.77 -12.46
C GLY A 80 -5.22 -11.83 -11.33
N SER A 81 -5.91 -10.71 -11.23
CA SER A 81 -5.54 -9.62 -10.30
C SER A 81 -6.66 -9.24 -9.31
N LEU A 82 -7.81 -9.91 -9.35
CA LEU A 82 -8.93 -9.57 -8.47
C LEU A 82 -8.66 -10.01 -7.03
N ASP A 83 -8.95 -9.12 -6.08
CA ASP A 83 -8.83 -9.42 -4.66
C ASP A 83 -9.70 -10.61 -4.24
N SER A 84 -10.87 -10.78 -4.85
CA SER A 84 -11.78 -11.88 -4.56
C SER A 84 -11.22 -13.26 -4.96
N ALA A 85 -10.22 -13.30 -5.84
CA ALA A 85 -9.58 -14.53 -6.29
C ALA A 85 -8.42 -14.99 -5.40
N ILE A 86 -8.05 -14.21 -4.40
CA ILE A 86 -6.93 -14.52 -3.50
C ILE A 86 -7.27 -15.74 -2.64
N ARG A 87 -6.34 -16.70 -2.60
CA ARG A 87 -6.45 -17.96 -1.85
C ARG A 87 -5.12 -18.28 -1.17
N LYS A 88 -5.17 -19.05 -0.10
CA LYS A 88 -4.00 -19.62 0.59
C LYS A 88 -2.99 -18.54 0.95
N VAL A 89 -3.42 -17.54 1.70
CA VAL A 89 -2.59 -16.39 2.09
C VAL A 89 -1.55 -16.79 3.13
N ILE A 90 -0.30 -16.44 2.86
CA ILE A 90 0.78 -16.42 3.86
C ILE A 90 1.15 -14.95 4.03
N PRO A 91 0.89 -14.34 5.21
CA PRO A 91 1.15 -12.93 5.40
C PRO A 91 2.63 -12.63 5.61
N ASN A 92 3.02 -11.40 5.29
CA ASN A 92 4.27 -10.83 5.79
C ASN A 92 4.14 -10.61 7.31
N ASP A 93 5.26 -10.65 8.02
CA ASP A 93 5.25 -10.40 9.45
C ASP A 93 5.19 -8.90 9.72
N LEU A 94 3.99 -8.34 9.63
CA LEU A 94 3.78 -6.91 9.83
C LEU A 94 3.99 -6.49 11.28
N HIS A 95 3.72 -7.39 12.23
CA HIS A 95 3.93 -7.10 13.65
C HIS A 95 5.42 -6.83 13.90
N ALA A 96 6.30 -7.72 13.47
CA ALA A 96 7.73 -7.55 13.63
C ALA A 96 8.26 -6.33 12.88
N PHE A 97 7.74 -6.07 11.67
CA PHE A 97 8.12 -4.90 10.88
C PHE A 97 7.78 -3.60 11.61
N CYS A 98 6.54 -3.48 12.07
CA CYS A 98 6.09 -2.26 12.76
C CYS A 98 6.84 -2.03 14.06
N ASP A 99 7.16 -3.09 14.79
CA ASP A 99 7.94 -3.01 16.02
C ASP A 99 9.37 -2.55 15.72
N ARG A 100 10.02 -3.16 14.74
CA ARG A 100 11.39 -2.83 14.36
C ARG A 100 11.55 -1.38 13.93
N TYR A 101 10.64 -0.89 13.09
CA TYR A 101 10.74 0.46 12.51
C TYR A 101 9.94 1.50 13.28
N LYS A 102 9.30 1.11 14.38
CA LYS A 102 8.50 2.01 15.24
C LYS A 102 7.42 2.75 14.45
N ILE A 103 6.71 2.00 13.61
CA ILE A 103 5.61 2.53 12.82
C ILE A 103 4.50 3.02 13.76
N GLN A 104 3.96 4.21 13.48
CA GLN A 104 2.94 4.85 14.29
C GLN A 104 1.52 4.65 13.74
N VAL A 105 1.40 4.47 12.42
CA VAL A 105 0.10 4.31 11.76
C VAL A 105 0.24 3.42 10.53
N ILE A 106 -0.80 2.61 10.27
CA ILE A 106 -0.89 1.81 9.06
C ILE A 106 -2.02 2.38 8.19
N LEU A 107 -1.70 2.63 6.92
CA LEU A 107 -2.68 3.05 5.92
C LEU A 107 -2.99 1.85 5.03
N CYS A 108 -4.24 1.38 5.05
CA CYS A 108 -4.65 0.25 4.22
C CYS A 108 -5.23 0.74 2.89
N ASN A 109 -4.60 0.35 1.79
CA ASN A 109 -5.07 0.67 0.46
C ASN A 109 -6.18 -0.30 0.06
N GLY A 110 -7.41 0.04 0.40
CA GLY A 110 -8.60 -0.72 0.05
C GLY A 110 -9.07 -1.68 1.14
N SER A 111 -10.26 -2.23 0.91
CA SER A 111 -10.95 -3.09 1.87
C SER A 111 -10.26 -4.43 2.07
N LYS A 112 -9.71 -5.03 1.01
CA LYS A 112 -9.05 -6.35 1.12
C LYS A 112 -7.81 -6.27 2.00
N ALA A 113 -7.00 -5.23 1.84
CA ALA A 113 -5.83 -5.01 2.69
C ALA A 113 -6.25 -4.86 4.15
N ALA A 114 -7.29 -4.05 4.41
CA ALA A 114 -7.80 -3.85 5.77
C ALA A 114 -8.35 -5.15 6.38
N GLN A 115 -9.10 -5.93 5.62
CA GLN A 115 -9.62 -7.23 6.08
C GLN A 115 -8.51 -8.20 6.45
N LEU A 116 -7.51 -8.32 5.60
CA LEU A 116 -6.37 -9.21 5.81
C LEU A 116 -5.54 -8.77 7.01
N LEU A 117 -5.33 -7.47 7.16
CA LEU A 117 -4.61 -6.93 8.31
C LEU A 117 -5.33 -7.30 9.62
N HIS A 118 -6.63 -7.06 9.67
CA HIS A 118 -7.43 -7.39 10.84
C HIS A 118 -7.44 -8.89 11.13
N LYS A 119 -7.57 -9.71 10.09
CA LYS A 119 -7.60 -11.17 10.23
C LYS A 119 -6.31 -11.73 10.80
N HIS A 120 -5.17 -11.29 10.28
CA HIS A 120 -3.86 -11.86 10.63
C HIS A 120 -3.16 -11.14 11.78
N PHE A 121 -3.51 -9.89 12.04
CA PHE A 121 -2.87 -9.05 13.06
C PHE A 121 -3.91 -8.24 13.84
N PRO A 122 -4.87 -8.92 14.52
CA PRO A 122 -5.97 -8.20 15.21
C PRO A 122 -5.51 -7.36 16.40
N ASP A 123 -4.33 -7.66 16.95
CA ASP A 123 -3.83 -7.05 18.18
C ASP A 123 -2.71 -6.03 17.96
N LEU A 124 -2.54 -5.53 16.73
CA LEU A 124 -1.54 -4.48 16.48
C LEU A 124 -1.88 -3.23 17.30
N PRO A 125 -0.94 -2.76 18.15
CA PRO A 125 -1.18 -1.60 19.02
C PRO A 125 -0.96 -0.28 18.28
N LEU A 126 -1.52 -0.16 17.08
CA LEU A 126 -1.30 0.97 16.17
C LEU A 126 -2.62 1.48 15.64
N LYS A 127 -2.65 2.76 15.31
CA LYS A 127 -3.74 3.34 14.54
C LYS A 127 -3.74 2.74 13.13
N VAL A 128 -4.90 2.29 12.68
CA VAL A 128 -5.10 1.75 11.34
C VAL A 128 -6.15 2.61 10.63
N ILE A 129 -5.79 3.13 9.46
CA ILE A 129 -6.70 3.92 8.63
C ILE A 129 -6.99 3.13 7.37
N LYS A 130 -8.28 2.82 7.15
CA LYS A 130 -8.74 2.21 5.91
C LYS A 130 -8.98 3.30 4.89
N LEU A 131 -8.30 3.23 3.75
CA LEU A 131 -8.46 4.19 2.66
C LEU A 131 -9.14 3.52 1.47
N PRO A 132 -9.85 4.29 0.64
CA PRO A 132 -10.41 3.76 -0.59
C PRO A 132 -9.30 3.27 -1.51
N SER A 133 -9.55 2.15 -2.21
CA SER A 133 -8.59 1.54 -3.11
C SER A 133 -8.21 2.47 -4.25
N THR A 134 -6.93 2.55 -4.56
CA THR A 134 -6.40 3.29 -5.70
C THR A 134 -6.55 2.54 -7.02
N SER A 135 -6.96 1.28 -6.98
CA SER A 135 -7.17 0.45 -8.17
C SER A 135 -8.23 1.06 -9.08
N ASN A 136 -8.00 0.98 -10.40
CA ASN A 136 -8.99 1.39 -11.38
C ASN A 136 -10.27 0.52 -11.32
N ALA A 137 -10.23 -0.64 -10.69
CA ALA A 137 -11.41 -1.46 -10.44
C ALA A 137 -12.37 -0.84 -9.42
N ASN A 138 -11.91 0.10 -8.60
CA ASN A 138 -12.75 0.82 -7.65
C ASN A 138 -13.51 1.94 -8.38
N ARG A 139 -14.74 1.65 -8.81
CA ARG A 139 -15.57 2.55 -9.60
C ARG A 139 -16.65 3.26 -8.78
N THR A 140 -16.76 2.95 -7.49
CA THR A 140 -17.82 3.46 -6.63
C THR A 140 -17.50 4.83 -6.03
N ILE A 141 -16.26 5.26 -6.12
CA ILE A 141 -15.80 6.53 -5.55
C ILE A 141 -15.40 7.51 -6.65
N LYS A 142 -15.76 8.78 -6.46
CA LYS A 142 -15.31 9.84 -7.37
C LYS A 142 -13.83 10.11 -7.19
N GLU A 143 -13.13 10.49 -8.27
CA GLU A 143 -11.71 10.79 -8.28
C GLU A 143 -11.35 11.83 -7.22
N THR A 144 -12.12 12.90 -7.12
CA THR A 144 -11.90 13.97 -6.13
C THR A 144 -11.98 13.44 -4.70
N GLN A 145 -12.95 12.56 -4.42
CA GLN A 145 -13.12 11.96 -3.09
C GLN A 145 -11.96 11.01 -2.76
N LEU A 146 -11.46 10.27 -3.74
CA LEU A 146 -10.33 9.38 -3.56
C LEU A 146 -9.07 10.18 -3.17
N TYR A 147 -8.77 11.23 -3.92
CA TYR A 147 -7.60 12.09 -3.65
C TYR A 147 -7.73 12.75 -2.28
N GLU A 148 -8.92 13.27 -1.95
CA GLU A 148 -9.16 13.93 -0.66
C GLU A 148 -8.92 13.00 0.52
N ALA A 149 -9.44 11.76 0.45
CA ALA A 149 -9.26 10.78 1.53
C ALA A 149 -7.77 10.47 1.76
N TRP A 150 -7.02 10.26 0.68
CA TRP A 150 -5.59 9.99 0.78
C TRP A 150 -4.80 11.21 1.26
N PHE A 151 -5.13 12.40 0.78
CA PHE A 151 -4.48 13.64 1.22
C PHE A 151 -4.71 13.88 2.72
N ASP A 152 -5.91 13.65 3.22
CA ASP A 152 -6.22 13.80 4.65
C ASP A 152 -5.37 12.85 5.49
N ALA A 153 -5.23 11.60 5.05
CA ALA A 153 -4.40 10.63 5.75
C ALA A 153 -2.93 11.02 5.75
N LEU A 154 -2.41 11.47 4.60
CA LEU A 154 -1.02 11.91 4.48
C LEU A 154 -0.72 13.14 5.34
N LYS A 155 -1.67 14.07 5.47
CA LYS A 155 -1.53 15.23 6.36
C LYS A 155 -1.39 14.81 7.81
N GLN A 156 -2.07 13.78 8.25
CA GLN A 156 -1.97 13.30 9.62
C GLN A 156 -0.56 12.78 9.95
N ILE A 157 0.15 12.23 8.97
CA ILE A 157 1.51 11.71 9.15
C ILE A 157 2.50 12.85 9.39
N GLU A 158 2.29 14.00 8.76
CA GLU A 158 3.18 15.16 8.86
C GLU A 158 3.09 15.87 10.21
N GLN A 159 2.05 15.58 10.97
CA GLN A 159 1.87 16.15 12.32
C GLN A 159 2.57 15.27 13.41
#